data_14ce989a78b933fe58fdd85b89d7b648
#
_entry.id   14ce989a78b933fe58fdd85b89d7b648
#
_cell.length_a   1.000
_cell.length_b   1.000
_cell.length_c   1.000
_cell.angle_alpha   90.00
_cell.angle_beta   90.00
_cell.angle_gamma   90.00
#
_symmetry.space_group_name_H-M   'P 1'
#
loop_
_entity.id
_entity.type
_entity.pdbx_description
1 polymer ?
#
loop_
_entity_poly.entity_id
_entity_poly.type
_entity_poly.pdbx_seq_one_letter_code
_entity_poly.pdbx_strand_id
1 'polypeptide(L)'
;GGEPVSLSVQTTTRAGLSATRAIVDVSDTTTHRTWSDIRPVVSGRAYDAFAQLAEAEARVHGIPVDEVHFHEVGALDAIADIVAVCALWERLGADHTVVSPVCVGSGAVSAAHGSLPVPAPAVAELLRGVPTFAGPVAHEACTPTGAALLRVLADEWGPQPALRVEAVGTGAGGREPEGHPNVLRIFSGDPAGPARSTLVLV
;
A
#
# COMPACT_ATOMS: atom_id res chain seq x y z
N GLY A 1 -0.76 27.52 -3.68
CA GLY A 1 0.28 26.93 -4.50
C GLY A 1 0.67 25.60 -3.91
N GLY A 2 0.58 24.54 -4.71
CA GLY A 2 0.99 23.23 -4.25
C GLY A 2 2.51 23.18 -4.12
N GLU A 3 3.01 22.48 -3.11
CA GLU A 3 4.44 22.21 -2.98
C GLU A 3 4.89 21.27 -4.12
N PRO A 4 6.09 21.45 -4.67
CA PRO A 4 6.54 20.65 -5.79
C PRO A 4 6.78 19.20 -5.33
N VAL A 5 6.08 18.29 -5.97
CA VAL A 5 6.30 16.84 -5.88
C VAL A 5 6.90 16.40 -7.20
N SER A 6 8.03 15.73 -7.18
CA SER A 6 8.59 15.09 -8.36
C SER A 6 8.51 13.57 -8.23
N LEU A 7 8.13 12.92 -9.33
CA LEU A 7 8.09 11.47 -9.44
C LEU A 7 9.10 11.01 -10.50
N SER A 8 9.99 10.14 -10.10
CA SER A 8 10.91 9.46 -11.02
C SER A 8 10.79 7.95 -10.94
N VAL A 9 11.16 7.28 -12.02
CA VAL A 9 11.07 5.82 -12.12
C VAL A 9 12.41 5.28 -12.58
N GLN A 10 12.91 4.26 -11.90
CA GLN A 10 14.16 3.60 -12.26
C GLN A 10 14.03 2.08 -12.26
N THR A 11 14.77 1.43 -13.14
CA THR A 11 14.95 -0.01 -13.08
C THR A 11 15.98 -0.35 -11.99
N THR A 12 15.67 -1.34 -11.17
CA THR A 12 16.53 -1.82 -10.09
C THR A 12 16.46 -3.34 -9.97
N THR A 13 17.23 -3.90 -9.06
CA THR A 13 17.16 -5.33 -8.73
C THR A 13 16.87 -5.52 -7.25
N ARG A 14 16.17 -6.60 -6.89
CA ARG A 14 15.97 -7.08 -5.54
C ARG A 14 16.24 -8.58 -5.49
N ALA A 15 17.24 -8.99 -4.74
CA ALA A 15 17.72 -10.39 -4.71
C ALA A 15 17.89 -11.00 -6.13
N GLY A 16 18.41 -10.22 -7.08
CA GLY A 16 18.61 -10.65 -8.46
C GLY A 16 17.38 -10.55 -9.39
N LEU A 17 16.21 -10.20 -8.87
CA LEU A 17 15.00 -9.97 -9.68
C LEU A 17 14.96 -8.53 -10.19
N SER A 18 14.79 -8.36 -11.50
CA SER A 18 14.57 -7.04 -12.11
C SER A 18 13.21 -6.48 -11.68
N ALA A 19 13.19 -5.23 -11.27
CA ALA A 19 11.98 -4.54 -10.80
C ALA A 19 12.04 -3.05 -11.10
N THR A 20 10.87 -2.41 -11.05
CA THR A 20 10.71 -0.96 -11.20
C THR A 20 10.55 -0.32 -9.83
N ARG A 21 11.34 0.70 -9.54
CA ARG A 21 11.19 1.51 -8.34
C ARG A 21 10.70 2.90 -8.70
N ALA A 22 9.58 3.31 -8.10
CA ALA A 22 9.13 4.69 -8.08
C ALA A 22 9.82 5.43 -6.93
N ILE A 23 10.22 6.67 -7.17
CA ILE A 23 10.83 7.56 -6.18
C ILE A 23 10.00 8.83 -6.20
N VAL A 24 9.41 9.15 -5.07
CA VAL A 24 8.73 10.41 -4.81
C VAL A 24 9.72 11.31 -4.08
N ASP A 25 10.00 12.46 -4.65
CA ASP A 25 10.86 13.49 -4.06
C ASP A 25 10.01 14.72 -3.75
N VAL A 26 10.02 15.10 -2.48
CA VAL A 26 9.22 16.21 -1.95
C VAL A 26 10.13 17.17 -1.19
N SER A 27 9.90 18.47 -1.37
CA SER A 27 10.61 19.51 -0.62
C SER A 27 9.92 19.87 0.70
N ASP A 28 8.77 19.27 0.98
CA ASP A 28 8.01 19.51 2.21
C ASP A 28 8.68 18.87 3.42
N THR A 29 8.82 19.65 4.46
CA THR A 29 9.33 19.21 5.78
C THR A 29 8.22 18.94 6.79
N THR A 30 6.95 19.17 6.41
CA THR A 30 5.78 18.92 7.26
C THR A 30 5.47 17.43 7.30
N THR A 31 5.76 16.79 8.43
CA THR A 31 5.56 15.34 8.60
C THR A 31 4.23 15.00 9.28
N HIS A 32 3.56 15.97 9.88
CA HIS A 32 2.33 15.77 10.64
C HIS A 32 1.18 16.55 10.02
N ARG A 33 0.19 15.82 9.49
CA ARG A 33 -1.09 16.37 9.02
C ARG A 33 -2.23 15.63 9.70
N THR A 34 -3.31 16.37 9.96
CA THR A 34 -4.54 15.78 10.48
C THR A 34 -5.36 15.18 9.34
N TRP A 35 -6.29 14.31 9.67
CA TRP A 35 -7.30 13.87 8.70
C TRP A 35 -8.06 15.06 8.11
N SER A 36 -8.35 16.07 8.93
CA SER A 36 -9.03 17.30 8.48
C SER A 36 -8.23 18.10 7.45
N ASP A 37 -6.89 18.02 7.45
CA ASP A 37 -6.03 18.67 6.45
C ASP A 37 -6.00 17.90 5.14
N ILE A 38 -6.00 16.56 5.19
CA ILE A 38 -5.88 15.69 4.02
C ILE A 38 -7.24 15.51 3.31
N ARG A 39 -8.31 15.36 4.06
CA ARG A 39 -9.66 15.12 3.52
C ARG A 39 -10.09 16.05 2.39
N PRO A 40 -9.84 17.39 2.44
CA PRO A 40 -10.29 18.29 1.39
C PRO A 40 -9.42 18.25 0.11
N VAL A 41 -8.25 17.61 0.13
CA VAL A 41 -7.30 17.61 -1.00
C VAL A 41 -7.20 16.29 -1.73
N VAL A 42 -7.87 15.24 -1.22
CA VAL A 42 -7.93 13.90 -1.84
C VAL A 42 -9.36 13.57 -2.28
N SER A 43 -9.51 12.68 -3.27
CA SER A 43 -10.82 12.27 -3.78
C SER A 43 -10.79 10.83 -4.30
N GLY A 44 -11.97 10.24 -4.57
CA GLY A 44 -12.08 8.87 -5.09
C GLY A 44 -11.41 7.85 -4.18
N ARG A 45 -10.76 6.84 -4.76
CA ARG A 45 -10.07 5.77 -4.00
C ARG A 45 -8.99 6.28 -3.06
N ALA A 46 -8.33 7.40 -3.39
CA ALA A 46 -7.35 8.00 -2.49
C ALA A 46 -8.03 8.53 -1.23
N TYR A 47 -9.19 9.16 -1.34
CA TYR A 47 -9.99 9.55 -0.18
C TYR A 47 -10.38 8.33 0.67
N ASP A 48 -10.86 7.27 0.03
CA ASP A 48 -11.27 6.04 0.73
C ASP A 48 -10.08 5.40 1.47
N ALA A 49 -8.89 5.38 0.86
CA ALA A 49 -7.67 4.86 1.51
C ALA A 49 -7.29 5.68 2.76
N PHE A 50 -7.33 7.01 2.67
CA PHE A 50 -7.07 7.86 3.83
C PHE A 50 -8.16 7.78 4.90
N ALA A 51 -9.43 7.63 4.51
CA ALA A 51 -10.53 7.41 5.45
C ALA A 51 -10.33 6.09 6.24
N GLN A 52 -9.93 5.00 5.56
CA GLN A 52 -9.60 3.73 6.21
C GLN A 52 -8.40 3.87 7.17
N LEU A 53 -7.38 4.62 6.79
CA LEU A 53 -6.24 4.94 7.66
C LEU A 53 -6.69 5.72 8.90
N ALA A 54 -7.49 6.77 8.71
CA ALA A 54 -8.00 7.59 9.80
C ALA A 54 -8.86 6.77 10.78
N GLU A 55 -9.72 5.89 10.27
CA GLU A 55 -10.51 4.99 11.11
C GLU A 55 -9.66 3.99 11.87
N ALA A 56 -8.59 3.44 11.23
CA ALA A 56 -7.67 2.53 11.90
C ALA A 56 -6.92 3.22 13.03
N GLU A 57 -6.36 4.40 12.77
CA GLU A 57 -5.67 5.21 13.78
C GLU A 57 -6.60 5.64 14.92
N ALA A 58 -7.84 6.06 14.59
CA ALA A 58 -8.84 6.40 15.58
C ALA A 58 -9.12 5.23 16.55
N ARG A 59 -9.23 3.99 16.00
CA ARG A 59 -9.42 2.78 16.84
C ARG A 59 -8.18 2.47 17.68
N VAL A 60 -6.99 2.59 17.12
CA VAL A 60 -5.73 2.33 17.83
C VAL A 60 -5.53 3.30 18.98
N HIS A 61 -5.84 4.58 18.77
CA HIS A 61 -5.65 5.64 19.78
C HIS A 61 -6.87 5.87 20.68
N GLY A 62 -8.02 5.29 20.36
CA GLY A 62 -9.25 5.49 21.12
C GLY A 62 -9.77 6.93 21.06
N ILE A 63 -9.58 7.61 19.93
CA ILE A 63 -9.98 9.00 19.70
C ILE A 63 -11.02 9.10 18.56
N PRO A 64 -11.78 10.21 18.47
CA PRO A 64 -12.62 10.48 17.33
C PRO A 64 -11.82 10.57 16.02
N VAL A 65 -12.39 10.12 14.89
CA VAL A 65 -11.72 10.13 13.58
C VAL A 65 -11.29 11.54 13.17
N ASP A 66 -12.09 12.55 13.47
CA ASP A 66 -11.78 13.95 13.14
C ASP A 66 -10.60 14.52 13.96
N GLU A 67 -10.20 13.85 15.04
CA GLU A 67 -9.05 14.22 15.87
C GLU A 67 -7.77 13.44 15.52
N VAL A 68 -7.81 12.60 14.47
CA VAL A 68 -6.66 11.81 14.06
C VAL A 68 -5.56 12.70 13.49
N HIS A 69 -4.36 12.51 14.04
CA HIS A 69 -3.10 13.08 13.53
C HIS A 69 -2.27 11.95 12.94
N PHE A 70 -1.94 12.04 11.67
CA PHE A 70 -1.07 11.06 11.03
C PHE A 70 0.40 11.35 11.36
N HIS A 71 1.04 10.44 12.05
CA HIS A 71 2.45 10.57 12.46
C HIS A 71 3.42 10.06 11.39
N GLU A 72 2.99 9.12 10.55
CA GLU A 72 3.83 8.47 9.53
C GLU A 72 3.29 8.70 8.11
N VAL A 73 1.96 8.66 7.93
CA VAL A 73 1.32 8.80 6.62
C VAL A 73 0.84 10.22 6.32
N GLY A 74 1.10 11.19 7.20
CA GLY A 74 0.79 12.61 7.02
C GLY A 74 1.83 13.38 6.22
N ALA A 75 2.96 12.77 5.90
CA ALA A 75 3.99 13.36 5.07
C ALA A 75 3.56 13.40 3.59
N LEU A 76 4.05 14.37 2.85
CA LEU A 76 3.62 14.62 1.47
C LEU A 76 3.99 13.47 0.51
N ASP A 77 5.07 12.76 0.78
CA ASP A 77 5.48 11.56 0.03
C ASP A 77 4.44 10.43 0.15
N ALA A 78 3.95 10.15 1.36
CA ALA A 78 2.90 9.15 1.57
C ALA A 78 1.56 9.56 0.90
N ILE A 79 1.23 10.86 0.91
CA ILE A 79 0.05 11.38 0.20
C ILE A 79 0.23 11.19 -1.31
N ALA A 80 1.40 11.53 -1.85
CA ALA A 80 1.70 11.38 -3.26
C ALA A 80 1.68 9.90 -3.69
N ASP A 81 2.21 8.99 -2.86
CA ASP A 81 2.19 7.54 -3.11
C ASP A 81 0.74 7.03 -3.24
N ILE A 82 -0.13 7.34 -2.28
CA ILE A 82 -1.53 6.89 -2.31
C ILE A 82 -2.26 7.45 -3.52
N VAL A 83 -2.13 8.75 -3.77
CA VAL A 83 -2.80 9.41 -4.91
C VAL A 83 -2.30 8.85 -6.24
N ALA A 84 -0.98 8.68 -6.40
CA ALA A 84 -0.38 8.15 -7.62
C ALA A 84 -0.79 6.70 -7.87
N VAL A 85 -0.79 5.84 -6.85
CA VAL A 85 -1.21 4.44 -6.99
C VAL A 85 -2.68 4.37 -7.39
N CYS A 86 -3.57 5.12 -6.74
CA CYS A 86 -4.99 5.14 -7.09
C CYS A 86 -5.23 5.63 -8.53
N ALA A 87 -4.55 6.69 -8.95
CA ALA A 87 -4.66 7.23 -10.31
C ALA A 87 -4.14 6.23 -11.36
N LEU A 88 -3.02 5.55 -11.11
CA LEU A 88 -2.49 4.51 -11.98
C LEU A 88 -3.42 3.30 -12.03
N TRP A 89 -4.01 2.93 -10.91
CA TRP A 89 -4.98 1.84 -10.83
C TRP A 89 -6.22 2.10 -11.69
N GLU A 90 -6.79 3.30 -11.59
CA GLU A 90 -7.91 3.72 -12.45
C GLU A 90 -7.53 3.70 -13.93
N ARG A 91 -6.30 4.10 -14.26
CA ARG A 91 -5.80 4.08 -15.64
C ARG A 91 -5.57 2.66 -16.17
N LEU A 92 -5.26 1.69 -15.33
CA LEU A 92 -5.17 0.28 -15.72
C LEU A 92 -6.52 -0.28 -16.16
N GLY A 93 -7.62 0.24 -15.61
CA GLY A 93 -8.98 -0.06 -16.04
C GLY A 93 -9.38 -1.52 -15.84
N ALA A 94 -8.87 -2.18 -14.80
CA ALA A 94 -9.25 -3.55 -14.50
C ALA A 94 -10.68 -3.61 -13.93
N ASP A 95 -11.46 -4.57 -14.41
CA ASP A 95 -12.84 -4.80 -13.96
C ASP A 95 -12.88 -5.51 -12.61
N HIS A 96 -11.83 -6.27 -12.26
CA HIS A 96 -11.78 -7.08 -11.05
C HIS A 96 -10.35 -7.25 -10.54
N THR A 97 -10.18 -7.17 -9.23
CA THR A 97 -8.90 -7.25 -8.55
C THR A 97 -8.92 -8.35 -7.50
N VAL A 98 -8.03 -9.32 -7.64
CA VAL A 98 -7.79 -10.36 -6.63
C VAL A 98 -6.47 -10.09 -5.93
N VAL A 99 -6.48 -10.07 -4.61
CA VAL A 99 -5.27 -9.90 -3.79
C VAL A 99 -4.96 -11.20 -3.05
N SER A 100 -3.73 -11.67 -3.15
CA SER A 100 -3.26 -12.84 -2.39
C SER A 100 -3.30 -12.57 -0.88
N PRO A 101 -3.25 -13.60 -0.02
CA PRO A 101 -3.02 -13.38 1.40
C PRO A 101 -1.82 -12.45 1.63
N VAL A 102 -1.98 -11.49 2.54
CA VAL A 102 -0.99 -10.43 2.76
C VAL A 102 0.13 -10.90 3.68
N CYS A 103 1.36 -10.84 3.18
CA CYS A 103 2.56 -11.00 4.01
C CYS A 103 2.74 -9.77 4.90
N VAL A 104 2.57 -9.91 6.20
CA VAL A 104 2.71 -8.79 7.15
C VAL A 104 4.11 -8.66 7.73
N GLY A 105 4.92 -9.71 7.65
CA GLY A 105 6.24 -9.77 8.29
C GLY A 105 6.16 -10.22 9.75
N SER A 106 7.25 -10.02 10.49
CA SER A 106 7.38 -10.37 11.91
C SER A 106 8.39 -9.46 12.60
N GLY A 107 8.55 -9.62 13.93
CA GLY A 107 9.49 -8.83 14.72
C GLY A 107 8.90 -7.51 15.20
N ALA A 108 9.67 -6.43 15.08
CA ALA A 108 9.29 -5.10 15.52
C ALA A 108 9.70 -4.03 14.52
N VAL A 109 8.93 -2.94 14.49
CA VAL A 109 9.20 -1.73 13.71
C VAL A 109 9.37 -0.53 14.65
N SER A 110 10.32 0.35 14.31
CA SER A 110 10.48 1.63 15.01
C SER A 110 9.50 2.64 14.43
N ALA A 111 8.66 3.20 15.28
CA ALA A 111 7.62 4.16 14.94
C ALA A 111 7.68 5.38 15.88
N ALA A 112 6.85 6.40 15.64
CA ALA A 112 6.77 7.58 16.49
C ALA A 112 6.47 7.24 17.97
N HIS A 113 5.75 6.13 18.22
CA HIS A 113 5.41 5.64 19.55
C HIS A 113 6.42 4.63 20.14
N GLY A 114 7.62 4.54 19.55
CA GLY A 114 8.65 3.60 19.95
C GLY A 114 8.66 2.31 19.14
N SER A 115 9.11 1.21 19.75
CA SER A 115 9.16 -0.10 19.09
C SER A 115 7.79 -0.77 19.15
N LEU A 116 7.19 -0.99 18.00
CA LEU A 116 5.88 -1.66 17.87
C LEU A 116 6.04 -3.08 17.29
N PRO A 117 5.20 -4.04 17.71
CA PRO A 117 5.20 -5.37 17.11
C PRO A 117 4.73 -5.33 15.66
N VAL A 118 5.21 -6.26 14.83
CA VAL A 118 4.76 -6.45 13.45
C VAL A 118 3.72 -7.58 13.41
N PRO A 119 2.53 -7.35 12.78
CA PRO A 119 2.10 -6.09 12.12
C PRO A 119 1.87 -4.96 13.12
N ALA A 120 2.16 -3.73 12.69
CA ALA A 120 1.87 -2.53 13.48
C ALA A 120 0.37 -2.42 13.78
N PRO A 121 -0.05 -1.80 14.91
CA PRO A 121 -1.46 -1.76 15.33
C PRO A 121 -2.43 -1.26 14.25
N ALA A 122 -2.06 -0.19 13.53
CA ALA A 122 -2.88 0.33 12.42
C ALA A 122 -3.01 -0.67 11.27
N VAL A 123 -1.94 -1.40 10.94
CA VAL A 123 -1.98 -2.48 9.92
C VAL A 123 -2.92 -3.59 10.36
N ALA A 124 -2.87 -4.00 11.63
CA ALA A 124 -3.75 -5.03 12.16
C ALA A 124 -5.23 -4.61 12.08
N GLU A 125 -5.54 -3.34 12.36
CA GLU A 125 -6.90 -2.80 12.23
C GLU A 125 -7.35 -2.73 10.75
N LEU A 126 -6.49 -2.26 9.86
CA LEU A 126 -6.78 -2.20 8.41
C LEU A 126 -7.03 -3.58 7.80
N LEU A 127 -6.29 -4.59 8.24
CA LEU A 127 -6.39 -5.93 7.69
C LEU A 127 -7.40 -6.85 8.42
N ARG A 128 -8.32 -6.29 9.23
CA ARG A 128 -9.42 -7.07 9.79
C ARG A 128 -10.24 -7.76 8.72
N GLY A 129 -10.39 -9.08 8.83
CA GLY A 129 -11.12 -9.90 7.87
C GLY A 129 -10.35 -10.22 6.57
N VAL A 130 -9.11 -9.74 6.45
CA VAL A 130 -8.21 -10.04 5.33
C VAL A 130 -7.33 -11.23 5.68
N PRO A 131 -7.14 -12.22 4.79
CA PRO A 131 -6.20 -13.31 5.03
C PRO A 131 -4.77 -12.78 5.07
N THR A 132 -4.06 -13.06 6.18
CA THR A 132 -2.69 -12.60 6.42
C THR A 132 -1.79 -13.73 6.87
N PHE A 133 -0.47 -13.59 6.68
CA PHE A 133 0.54 -14.50 7.20
C PHE A 133 1.85 -13.75 7.50
N ALA A 134 2.66 -14.26 8.42
CA ALA A 134 3.91 -13.60 8.80
C ALA A 134 4.97 -13.61 7.67
N GLY A 135 5.01 -14.68 6.89
CA GLY A 135 6.06 -14.85 5.88
C GLY A 135 7.45 -15.11 6.48
N PRO A 136 8.49 -15.14 5.64
CA PRO A 136 9.85 -15.51 6.05
C PRO A 136 10.71 -14.32 6.50
N VAL A 137 10.15 -13.10 6.61
CA VAL A 137 10.92 -11.89 6.88
C VAL A 137 10.71 -11.37 8.30
N ALA A 138 11.80 -10.98 8.96
CA ALA A 138 11.81 -10.46 10.32
C ALA A 138 11.77 -8.92 10.36
N HIS A 139 10.89 -8.33 9.54
CA HIS A 139 10.62 -6.89 9.49
C HIS A 139 9.18 -6.66 8.99
N GLU A 140 8.72 -5.41 9.05
CA GLU A 140 7.44 -5.02 8.49
C GLU A 140 7.45 -5.19 6.97
N ALA A 141 6.60 -6.11 6.46
CA ALA A 141 6.45 -6.36 5.03
C ALA A 141 5.23 -5.66 4.42
N CYS A 142 4.25 -5.28 5.26
CA CYS A 142 3.09 -4.50 4.87
C CYS A 142 3.00 -3.25 5.77
N THR A 143 3.13 -2.08 5.18
CA THR A 143 3.01 -0.78 5.87
C THR A 143 1.54 -0.35 5.99
N PRO A 144 1.20 0.61 6.87
CA PRO A 144 -0.15 1.16 6.93
C PRO A 144 -0.66 1.68 5.56
N THR A 145 0.18 2.40 4.82
CA THR A 145 -0.13 2.87 3.46
C THR A 145 -0.44 1.71 2.52
N GLY A 146 0.39 0.67 2.52
CA GLY A 146 0.19 -0.54 1.71
C GLY A 146 -1.11 -1.25 2.07
N ALA A 147 -1.38 -1.44 3.36
CA ALA A 147 -2.60 -2.09 3.85
C ALA A 147 -3.87 -1.32 3.43
N ALA A 148 -3.87 0.02 3.55
CA ALA A 148 -4.97 0.86 3.13
C ALA A 148 -5.22 0.79 1.62
N LEU A 149 -4.16 0.84 0.81
CA LEU A 149 -4.26 0.68 -0.65
C LEU A 149 -4.84 -0.70 -1.02
N LEU A 150 -4.30 -1.79 -0.45
CA LEU A 150 -4.84 -3.13 -0.71
C LEU A 150 -6.33 -3.20 -0.34
N ARG A 151 -6.73 -2.58 0.76
CA ARG A 151 -8.11 -2.59 1.25
C ARG A 151 -9.09 -1.93 0.29
N VAL A 152 -8.70 -0.83 -0.38
CA VAL A 152 -9.57 -0.09 -1.30
C VAL A 152 -9.48 -0.57 -2.75
N LEU A 153 -8.45 -1.34 -3.08
CA LEU A 153 -8.23 -1.85 -4.44
C LEU A 153 -8.69 -3.29 -4.63
N ALA A 154 -8.77 -4.08 -3.55
CA ALA A 154 -9.17 -5.48 -3.62
C ALA A 154 -10.69 -5.62 -3.75
N ASP A 155 -11.14 -6.36 -4.77
CA ASP A 155 -12.52 -6.86 -4.87
C ASP A 155 -12.65 -8.24 -4.21
N GLU A 156 -11.57 -9.03 -4.23
CA GLU A 156 -11.53 -10.37 -3.68
C GLU A 156 -10.16 -10.68 -3.05
N TRP A 157 -10.18 -11.53 -2.02
CA TRP A 157 -8.98 -12.03 -1.33
C TRP A 157 -8.85 -13.53 -1.53
N GLY A 158 -7.74 -13.96 -2.13
CA GLY A 158 -7.55 -15.39 -2.39
C GLY A 158 -6.32 -15.72 -3.23
N PRO A 159 -6.18 -16.98 -3.62
CA PRO A 159 -5.13 -17.39 -4.53
C PRO A 159 -5.37 -16.80 -5.92
N GLN A 160 -4.31 -16.72 -6.72
CA GLN A 160 -4.43 -16.31 -8.11
C GLN A 160 -5.51 -17.17 -8.82
N PRO A 161 -6.54 -16.54 -9.40
CA PRO A 161 -7.53 -17.26 -10.20
C PRO A 161 -6.91 -17.79 -11.50
N ALA A 162 -7.64 -18.65 -12.20
CA ALA A 162 -7.25 -19.09 -13.53
C ALA A 162 -7.24 -17.88 -14.49
N LEU A 163 -6.06 -17.45 -14.88
CA LEU A 163 -5.80 -16.23 -15.63
C LEU A 163 -4.91 -16.53 -16.84
N ARG A 164 -5.30 -16.03 -18.01
CA ARG A 164 -4.38 -15.90 -19.14
C ARG A 164 -3.57 -14.62 -18.94
N VAL A 165 -2.37 -14.77 -18.38
CA VAL A 165 -1.52 -13.64 -18.08
C VAL A 165 -1.06 -12.95 -19.37
N GLU A 166 -1.33 -11.67 -19.50
CA GLU A 166 -0.92 -10.83 -20.64
C GLU A 166 0.26 -9.92 -20.28
N ALA A 167 0.30 -9.43 -19.05
CA ALA A 167 1.42 -8.64 -18.57
C ALA A 167 1.74 -8.93 -17.10
N VAL A 168 3.00 -8.72 -16.74
CA VAL A 168 3.52 -8.83 -15.38
C VAL A 168 4.27 -7.56 -15.03
N GLY A 169 3.87 -6.92 -13.95
CA GLY A 169 4.58 -5.81 -13.33
C GLY A 169 5.28 -6.26 -12.05
N THR A 170 6.50 -5.76 -11.80
CA THR A 170 7.22 -6.00 -10.55
C THR A 170 7.69 -4.66 -10.00
N GLY A 171 7.12 -4.27 -8.86
CA GLY A 171 7.48 -3.06 -8.13
C GLY A 171 8.48 -3.36 -7.01
N ALA A 172 9.52 -2.54 -6.88
CA ALA A 172 10.56 -2.69 -5.86
C ALA A 172 10.33 -1.76 -4.66
N GLY A 173 10.31 -2.31 -3.46
CA GLY A 173 10.37 -1.53 -2.22
C GLY A 173 11.74 -0.89 -1.98
N GLY A 174 11.79 0.08 -1.05
CA GLY A 174 13.01 0.81 -0.70
C GLY A 174 14.02 -0.02 0.10
N ARG A 175 13.54 -0.95 0.92
CA ARG A 175 14.38 -1.83 1.75
C ARG A 175 14.90 -3.02 0.93
N GLU A 176 16.06 -3.54 1.31
CA GLU A 176 16.65 -4.74 0.68
C GLU A 176 17.00 -5.76 1.78
N PRO A 177 16.01 -6.53 2.24
CA PRO A 177 16.22 -7.55 3.25
C PRO A 177 17.08 -8.71 2.69
N GLU A 178 17.96 -9.26 3.53
CA GLU A 178 18.81 -10.37 3.13
C GLU A 178 17.97 -11.62 2.81
N GLY A 179 18.25 -12.24 1.68
CA GLY A 179 17.64 -13.52 1.26
C GLY A 179 16.23 -13.45 0.74
N HIS A 180 15.58 -12.27 0.73
CA HIS A 180 14.21 -12.12 0.23
C HIS A 180 14.04 -10.88 -0.64
N PRO A 181 13.51 -11.03 -1.87
CA PRO A 181 13.24 -9.89 -2.74
C PRO A 181 12.08 -9.06 -2.17
N ASN A 182 12.34 -7.79 -1.86
CA ASN A 182 11.28 -6.85 -1.48
C ASN A 182 10.59 -6.32 -2.74
N VAL A 183 9.66 -7.11 -3.26
CA VAL A 183 8.91 -6.80 -4.47
C VAL A 183 7.43 -7.10 -4.30
N LEU A 184 6.60 -6.31 -4.98
CA LEU A 184 5.20 -6.59 -5.23
C LEU A 184 5.03 -6.93 -6.71
N ARG A 185 4.28 -7.99 -7.01
CA ARG A 185 3.98 -8.38 -8.40
C ARG A 185 2.50 -8.15 -8.72
N ILE A 186 2.26 -7.70 -9.93
CA ILE A 186 0.92 -7.55 -10.49
C ILE A 186 0.87 -8.37 -11.78
N PHE A 187 -0.16 -9.19 -11.90
CA PHE A 187 -0.47 -9.93 -13.11
C PHE A 187 -1.75 -9.38 -13.70
N SER A 188 -1.73 -8.98 -14.95
CA SER A 188 -2.94 -8.58 -15.68
C SER A 188 -3.23 -9.54 -16.81
N GLY A 189 -4.50 -9.72 -17.14
CA GLY A 189 -4.94 -10.59 -18.22
C GLY A 189 -6.39 -10.94 -18.11
N ASP A 190 -6.84 -11.80 -19.02
CA ASP A 190 -8.20 -12.29 -19.08
C ASP A 190 -8.40 -13.53 -18.21
N PRO A 191 -9.55 -13.67 -17.53
CA PRO A 191 -9.90 -14.91 -16.85
C PRO A 191 -9.90 -16.07 -17.87
N ALA A 192 -9.40 -17.23 -17.45
CA ALA A 192 -9.45 -18.44 -18.29
C ALA A 192 -10.87 -19.07 -18.32
N GLY A 193 -11.92 -18.24 -18.29
CA GLY A 193 -13.34 -18.56 -18.31
C GLY A 193 -14.13 -17.38 -18.91
N PRO A 194 -15.48 -17.38 -18.92
CA PRO A 194 -16.24 -16.28 -19.48
C PRO A 194 -16.00 -14.97 -18.70
N ALA A 195 -15.45 -14.12 -19.42
CA ALA A 195 -14.96 -12.74 -19.37
C ALA A 195 -15.15 -11.82 -18.15
N ARG A 196 -13.98 -11.38 -17.62
CA ARG A 196 -13.71 -10.01 -17.13
C ARG A 196 -12.19 -9.84 -17.03
N SER A 197 -11.60 -8.69 -17.42
CA SER A 197 -10.18 -8.45 -17.20
C SER A 197 -9.88 -8.41 -15.70
N THR A 198 -8.86 -9.15 -15.27
CA THR A 198 -8.55 -9.35 -13.84
C THR A 198 -7.13 -8.90 -13.55
N LEU A 199 -6.94 -8.13 -12.47
CA LEU A 199 -5.64 -7.86 -11.86
C LEU A 199 -5.44 -8.76 -10.64
N VAL A 200 -4.25 -9.31 -10.50
CA VAL A 200 -3.85 -10.11 -9.34
C VAL A 200 -2.61 -9.47 -8.70
N LEU A 201 -2.71 -9.12 -7.44
CA LEU A 201 -1.61 -8.63 -6.60
C LEU A 201 -1.05 -9.81 -5.78
N VAL A 202 0.26 -10.04 -5.91
CA VAL A 202 0.97 -11.15 -5.23
C VAL A 202 2.28 -10.64 -4.63
#